data_2eff6e4185f0201fa7511a152c18ac75
#
_entry.id   2eff6e4185f0201fa7511a152c18ac75
#
_cell.length_a   1.000
_cell.length_b   1.000
_cell.length_c   1.000
_cell.angle_alpha   90.00
_cell.angle_beta   90.00
_cell.angle_gamma   90.00
#
_symmetry.space_group_name_H-M   'P 1'
#
loop_
_entity.id
_entity.type
_entity.pdbx_description
1 polymer ?
#
loop_
_entity_poly.entity_id
_entity_poly.type
_entity_poly.pdbx_seq_one_letter_code
_entity_poly.pdbx_strand_id
1 'polypeptide(L)'
;PVLVVDFGAQYAQLIARRVREASVYSEIVHHNITAAEVKAKNPLAIILSGGPSSVYEDGSPQLDVEILKLGIPILGICYGFQTLANALGGRVDATGKKEYGATELRVAAAGEILDGQPSEQICWMSHGDQVMQAPAGFEVLASTDTTPVAAFANSEKKIYGVQWHPEVKHSAFGQNVLENFLHKAAGIPATWNSGNVIAEQVEKIRAQVGNDRVICGLSGGVDSAVAAALVHKAVGDQLVCVFVNHGLLRQDEAEQVERHRLRGEHVLRAFGGRTLTDHQRPDAVRVAKAENAVTDHHGNH
;
A
#
# COMPACT_ATOMS: atom_id res chain seq x y z
N PRO A 1 -10.30 4.67 -4.11
CA PRO A 1 -9.28 3.86 -3.43
C PRO A 1 -9.47 3.86 -1.92
N VAL A 2 -8.82 2.91 -1.22
CA VAL A 2 -8.51 3.01 0.20
C VAL A 2 -7.11 3.59 0.32
N LEU A 3 -6.93 4.66 1.10
CA LEU A 3 -5.61 5.21 1.35
C LEU A 3 -4.97 4.53 2.55
N VAL A 4 -3.74 4.06 2.38
CA VAL A 4 -2.88 3.57 3.47
C VAL A 4 -1.86 4.67 3.75
N VAL A 5 -2.02 5.34 4.90
CA VAL A 5 -1.10 6.40 5.35
C VAL A 5 0.11 5.75 6.00
N ASP A 6 1.29 5.98 5.42
CA ASP A 6 2.54 5.38 5.88
C ASP A 6 3.25 6.28 6.90
N PHE A 7 3.32 5.80 8.15
CA PHE A 7 4.06 6.44 9.23
C PHE A 7 5.51 5.96 9.37
N GLY A 8 6.05 5.29 8.35
CA GLY A 8 7.44 4.87 8.30
C GLY A 8 7.71 3.44 8.82
N ALA A 9 6.67 2.64 9.05
CA ALA A 9 6.83 1.22 9.37
C ALA A 9 6.98 0.36 8.11
N GLN A 10 7.65 -0.77 8.23
CA GLN A 10 7.86 -1.72 7.13
C GLN A 10 6.56 -2.32 6.57
N TYR A 11 5.43 -2.15 7.25
CA TYR A 11 4.20 -2.89 6.97
C TYR A 11 3.14 -2.13 6.16
N ALA A 12 3.34 -0.87 5.79
CA ALA A 12 2.37 -0.13 4.97
C ALA A 12 2.10 -0.85 3.63
N GLN A 13 3.14 -1.40 2.99
CA GLN A 13 3.03 -2.22 1.78
C GLN A 13 2.21 -3.50 2.03
N LEU A 14 2.42 -4.14 3.20
CA LEU A 14 1.69 -5.35 3.56
C LEU A 14 0.21 -5.04 3.82
N ILE A 15 -0.10 -3.92 4.51
CA ILE A 15 -1.48 -3.46 4.69
C ILE A 15 -2.15 -3.24 3.33
N ALA A 16 -1.50 -2.50 2.43
CA ALA A 16 -2.03 -2.26 1.09
C ALA A 16 -2.27 -3.56 0.30
N ARG A 17 -1.39 -4.54 0.44
CA ARG A 17 -1.57 -5.87 -0.14
C ARG A 17 -2.78 -6.58 0.47
N ARG A 18 -2.95 -6.57 1.79
CA ARG A 18 -4.08 -7.20 2.48
C ARG A 18 -5.43 -6.60 2.07
N VAL A 19 -5.48 -5.27 1.88
CA VAL A 19 -6.65 -4.59 1.33
C VAL A 19 -6.98 -5.09 -0.07
N ARG A 20 -5.97 -5.30 -0.93
CA ARG A 20 -6.16 -5.86 -2.28
C ARG A 20 -6.58 -7.32 -2.25
N GLU A 21 -6.08 -8.11 -1.31
CA GLU A 21 -6.51 -9.50 -1.07
C GLU A 21 -8.00 -9.56 -0.64
N ALA A 22 -8.50 -8.51 0.04
CA ALA A 22 -9.93 -8.30 0.31
C ALA A 22 -10.72 -7.74 -0.89
N SER A 23 -10.17 -7.79 -2.10
CA SER A 23 -10.80 -7.30 -3.33
C SER A 23 -11.18 -5.81 -3.32
N VAL A 24 -10.35 -4.98 -2.67
CA VAL A 24 -10.48 -3.52 -2.61
C VAL A 24 -9.19 -2.86 -3.11
N TYR A 25 -9.31 -1.82 -3.94
CA TYR A 25 -8.14 -1.07 -4.41
C TYR A 25 -7.55 -0.18 -3.32
N SER A 26 -6.22 -0.17 -3.20
CA SER A 26 -5.48 0.64 -2.21
C SER A 26 -4.32 1.40 -2.82
N GLU A 27 -4.06 2.59 -2.27
CA GLU A 27 -2.89 3.43 -2.56
C GLU A 27 -2.16 3.74 -1.26
N ILE A 28 -0.82 3.77 -1.30
CA ILE A 28 0.00 4.21 -0.18
C ILE A 28 0.31 5.69 -0.35
N VAL A 29 0.15 6.45 0.74
CA VAL A 29 0.45 7.88 0.79
C VAL A 29 1.30 8.18 2.01
N HIS A 30 2.12 9.22 1.93
CA HIS A 30 2.98 9.63 3.05
C HIS A 30 2.16 10.25 4.20
N HIS A 31 2.66 10.15 5.44
CA HIS A 31 1.95 10.65 6.63
C HIS A 31 1.68 12.16 6.64
N ASN A 32 2.44 12.94 5.88
CA ASN A 32 2.25 14.38 5.76
C ASN A 32 1.13 14.80 4.78
N ILE A 33 0.38 13.84 4.24
CA ILE A 33 -0.77 14.13 3.38
C ILE A 33 -1.76 15.02 4.11
N THR A 34 -2.20 16.10 3.46
CA THR A 34 -3.15 17.06 4.01
C THR A 34 -4.59 16.62 3.81
N ALA A 35 -5.51 17.15 4.61
CA ALA A 35 -6.95 16.91 4.45
C ALA A 35 -7.45 17.34 3.05
N ALA A 36 -6.88 18.39 2.47
CA ALA A 36 -7.21 18.84 1.12
C ALA A 36 -6.81 17.82 0.05
N GLU A 37 -5.61 17.24 0.16
CA GLU A 37 -5.13 16.20 -0.75
C GLU A 37 -5.92 14.91 -0.59
N VAL A 38 -6.26 14.51 0.65
CA VAL A 38 -7.15 13.38 0.91
C VAL A 38 -8.51 13.59 0.24
N LYS A 39 -9.10 14.78 0.40
CA LYS A 39 -10.38 15.13 -0.22
C LYS A 39 -10.30 15.08 -1.75
N ALA A 40 -9.19 15.55 -2.34
CA ALA A 40 -8.98 15.51 -3.80
C ALA A 40 -8.88 14.07 -4.33
N LYS A 41 -8.30 13.14 -3.55
CA LYS A 41 -8.24 11.72 -3.88
C LYS A 41 -9.58 10.99 -3.71
N ASN A 42 -10.52 11.56 -2.97
CA ASN A 42 -11.85 11.03 -2.70
C ASN A 42 -11.85 9.55 -2.29
N PRO A 43 -11.15 9.17 -1.22
CA PRO A 43 -11.04 7.79 -0.82
C PRO A 43 -12.32 7.26 -0.18
N LEU A 44 -12.51 5.94 -0.27
CA LEU A 44 -13.62 5.24 0.37
C LEU A 44 -13.36 4.97 1.86
N ALA A 45 -12.08 4.83 2.23
CA ALA A 45 -11.62 4.67 3.61
C ALA A 45 -10.13 5.01 3.72
N ILE A 46 -9.67 5.18 4.95
CA ILE A 46 -8.27 5.46 5.30
C ILE A 46 -7.80 4.43 6.32
N ILE A 47 -6.60 3.88 6.12
CA ILE A 47 -5.93 3.04 7.11
C ILE A 47 -4.62 3.74 7.51
N LEU A 48 -4.45 3.99 8.79
CA LEU A 48 -3.25 4.56 9.37
C LEU A 48 -2.33 3.41 9.80
N SER A 49 -1.14 3.33 9.22
CA SER A 49 -0.19 2.25 9.48
C SER A 49 0.45 2.33 10.87
N GLY A 50 1.21 1.30 11.23
CA GLY A 50 2.18 1.38 12.32
C GLY A 50 3.31 2.36 12.01
N GLY A 51 4.12 2.67 13.01
CA GLY A 51 5.30 3.54 12.92
C GLY A 51 6.35 3.15 13.95
N PRO A 52 7.62 3.52 13.77
CA PRO A 52 8.70 3.19 14.68
C PRO A 52 8.79 4.10 15.91
N SER A 53 8.06 5.24 15.90
CA SER A 53 8.19 6.31 16.89
C SER A 53 7.16 6.19 18.02
N SER A 54 7.39 6.90 19.12
CA SER A 54 6.36 7.21 20.11
C SER A 54 5.57 8.45 19.69
N VAL A 55 4.28 8.50 19.99
CA VAL A 55 3.44 9.68 19.70
C VAL A 55 3.88 10.94 20.48
N TYR A 56 4.73 10.78 21.47
CA TYR A 56 5.29 11.85 22.30
C TYR A 56 6.70 12.29 21.92
N GLU A 57 7.35 11.60 21.00
CA GLU A 57 8.69 11.99 20.56
C GLU A 57 8.64 13.24 19.69
N ASP A 58 9.54 14.19 19.96
CA ASP A 58 9.71 15.36 19.10
C ASP A 58 10.10 14.93 17.67
N GLY A 59 9.38 15.43 16.69
CA GLY A 59 9.59 15.05 15.29
C GLY A 59 8.93 13.73 14.88
N SER A 60 8.14 13.11 15.76
CA SER A 60 7.35 11.93 15.37
C SER A 60 6.36 12.26 14.26
N PRO A 61 6.09 11.32 13.33
CA PRO A 61 5.15 11.52 12.25
C PRO A 61 3.76 11.89 12.78
N GLN A 62 3.22 13.02 12.36
CA GLN A 62 1.90 13.50 12.80
C GLN A 62 0.87 13.32 11.68
N LEU A 63 -0.38 13.15 12.07
CA LEU A 63 -1.53 13.16 11.18
C LEU A 63 -2.11 14.59 11.13
N ASP A 64 -2.47 15.06 9.93
CA ASP A 64 -3.33 16.23 9.82
C ASP A 64 -4.72 15.91 10.44
N VAL A 65 -4.99 16.49 11.62
CA VAL A 65 -6.23 16.24 12.39
C VAL A 65 -7.50 16.65 11.65
N GLU A 66 -7.41 17.52 10.65
CA GLU A 66 -8.54 17.88 9.81
C GLU A 66 -9.06 16.70 8.98
N ILE A 67 -8.22 15.68 8.75
CA ILE A 67 -8.63 14.42 8.10
C ILE A 67 -9.74 13.73 8.90
N LEU A 68 -9.69 13.80 10.24
CA LEU A 68 -10.68 13.18 11.12
C LEU A 68 -12.09 13.83 11.00
N LYS A 69 -12.15 15.02 10.43
CA LYS A 69 -13.41 15.76 10.22
C LYS A 69 -14.05 15.50 8.86
N LEU A 70 -13.39 14.76 7.97
CA LEU A 70 -13.89 14.50 6.61
C LEU A 70 -15.05 13.48 6.56
N GLY A 71 -15.34 12.79 7.67
CA GLY A 71 -16.41 11.76 7.71
C GLY A 71 -16.08 10.48 6.93
N ILE A 72 -14.83 10.30 6.55
CA ILE A 72 -14.32 9.11 5.86
C ILE A 72 -14.04 8.04 6.92
N PRO A 73 -14.40 6.75 6.70
CA PRO A 73 -14.05 5.67 7.62
C PRO A 73 -12.54 5.55 7.82
N ILE A 74 -12.09 5.45 9.09
CA ILE A 74 -10.67 5.40 9.44
C ILE A 74 -10.40 4.19 10.35
N LEU A 75 -9.36 3.42 10.02
CA LEU A 75 -8.80 2.38 10.89
C LEU A 75 -7.35 2.73 11.26
N GLY A 76 -7.05 2.86 12.55
CA GLY A 76 -5.68 2.98 13.04
C GLY A 76 -5.08 1.63 13.44
N ILE A 77 -3.83 1.38 13.04
CA ILE A 77 -3.08 0.17 13.36
C ILE A 77 -1.82 0.57 14.14
N CYS A 78 -1.63 0.01 15.33
CA CYS A 78 -0.44 0.20 16.18
C CYS A 78 -0.14 1.70 16.43
N TYR A 79 0.87 2.28 15.82
CA TYR A 79 1.15 3.73 15.92
C TYR A 79 -0.03 4.58 15.42
N GLY A 80 -0.67 4.21 14.32
CA GLY A 80 -1.86 4.90 13.80
C GLY A 80 -3.02 4.86 14.78
N PHE A 81 -3.18 3.77 15.54
CA PHE A 81 -4.16 3.65 16.62
C PHE A 81 -3.85 4.60 17.78
N GLN A 82 -2.58 4.65 18.22
CA GLN A 82 -2.14 5.57 19.27
C GLN A 82 -2.28 7.04 18.84
N THR A 83 -1.97 7.34 17.58
CA THR A 83 -2.17 8.67 16.99
C THR A 83 -3.64 9.08 17.03
N LEU A 84 -4.57 8.18 16.67
CA LEU A 84 -6.01 8.44 16.78
C LEU A 84 -6.44 8.66 18.24
N ALA A 85 -5.98 7.80 19.16
CA ALA A 85 -6.30 7.95 20.58
C ALA A 85 -5.86 9.33 21.10
N ASN A 86 -4.63 9.73 20.83
CA ASN A 86 -4.07 11.01 21.26
C ASN A 86 -4.82 12.20 20.61
N ALA A 87 -5.05 12.18 19.30
CA ALA A 87 -5.72 13.26 18.57
C ALA A 87 -7.19 13.46 19.00
N LEU A 88 -7.84 12.41 19.48
CA LEU A 88 -9.24 12.42 19.89
C LEU A 88 -9.45 12.60 21.40
N GLY A 89 -8.37 12.86 22.16
CA GLY A 89 -8.42 13.14 23.59
C GLY A 89 -8.45 11.90 24.48
N GLY A 90 -8.05 10.76 23.97
CA GLY A 90 -7.69 9.58 24.76
C GLY A 90 -6.33 9.75 25.44
N ARG A 91 -5.92 8.74 26.20
CA ARG A 91 -4.63 8.76 26.88
C ARG A 91 -3.75 7.61 26.41
N VAL A 92 -2.56 7.97 25.94
CA VAL A 92 -1.48 7.04 25.59
C VAL A 92 -0.37 7.22 26.61
N ASP A 93 0.23 6.18 27.12
CA ASP A 93 1.31 6.26 28.11
C ASP A 93 2.47 5.30 27.74
N ALA A 94 3.70 5.73 28.00
CA ALA A 94 4.87 4.87 28.01
C ALA A 94 4.97 4.17 29.38
N THR A 95 4.26 3.05 29.54
CA THR A 95 4.16 2.35 30.84
C THR A 95 5.41 1.56 31.24
N GLY A 96 6.37 1.44 30.32
CA GLY A 96 7.54 0.56 30.47
C GLY A 96 7.23 -0.92 30.26
N LYS A 97 5.94 -1.29 30.17
CA LYS A 97 5.51 -2.63 29.79
C LYS A 97 5.36 -2.69 28.28
N LYS A 98 6.29 -3.39 27.67
CA LYS A 98 6.34 -3.54 26.20
C LYS A 98 5.71 -4.87 25.80
N GLU A 99 4.97 -4.89 24.72
CA GLU A 99 4.43 -6.11 24.12
C GLU A 99 5.05 -6.33 22.75
N TYR A 100 5.80 -7.43 22.61
CA TYR A 100 6.42 -7.84 21.36
C TYR A 100 6.16 -9.32 21.10
N GLY A 101 5.64 -9.64 19.93
CA GLY A 101 5.37 -11.01 19.52
C GLY A 101 3.92 -11.44 19.76
N ALA A 102 3.75 -12.76 19.89
CA ALA A 102 2.44 -13.38 20.10
C ALA A 102 1.89 -13.02 21.48
N THR A 103 0.73 -12.38 21.50
CA THR A 103 0.08 -11.90 22.74
C THR A 103 -1.37 -12.33 22.73
N GLU A 104 -1.88 -12.74 23.89
CA GLU A 104 -3.27 -13.12 24.09
C GLU A 104 -4.15 -11.87 24.13
N LEU A 105 -5.14 -11.82 23.27
CA LEU A 105 -6.13 -10.76 23.15
C LEU A 105 -7.48 -11.26 23.66
N ARG A 106 -8.12 -10.48 24.53
CA ARG A 106 -9.48 -10.72 25.00
C ARG A 106 -10.42 -9.73 24.34
N VAL A 107 -11.40 -10.25 23.62
CA VAL A 107 -12.46 -9.48 22.97
C VAL A 107 -13.63 -9.33 23.94
N ALA A 108 -13.86 -8.09 24.38
CA ALA A 108 -14.98 -7.75 25.29
C ALA A 108 -16.26 -7.42 24.50
N ALA A 109 -16.13 -6.79 23.35
CA ALA A 109 -17.22 -6.47 22.43
C ALA A 109 -16.75 -6.66 21.00
N ALA A 110 -17.57 -7.25 20.15
CA ALA A 110 -17.20 -7.48 18.75
C ALA A 110 -17.19 -6.18 17.94
N GLY A 111 -18.12 -5.30 18.19
CA GLY A 111 -18.36 -4.16 17.30
C GLY A 111 -18.48 -4.62 15.84
N GLU A 112 -18.13 -3.75 14.91
CA GLU A 112 -18.12 -4.09 13.48
C GLU A 112 -16.83 -4.79 13.06
N ILE A 113 -15.68 -4.35 13.62
CA ILE A 113 -14.36 -4.81 13.15
C ILE A 113 -13.89 -6.15 13.72
N LEU A 114 -14.44 -6.59 14.86
CA LEU A 114 -14.14 -7.89 15.49
C LEU A 114 -15.30 -8.88 15.36
N ASP A 115 -16.30 -8.58 14.53
CA ASP A 115 -17.44 -9.46 14.34
C ASP A 115 -17.02 -10.83 13.78
N GLY A 116 -17.58 -11.89 14.36
CA GLY A 116 -17.26 -13.28 13.98
C GLY A 116 -15.93 -13.81 14.55
N GLN A 117 -15.25 -13.06 15.42
CA GLN A 117 -14.00 -13.49 16.04
C GLN A 117 -14.24 -14.15 17.41
N PRO A 118 -13.34 -15.06 17.85
CA PRO A 118 -13.45 -15.66 19.18
C PRO A 118 -13.18 -14.61 20.29
N SER A 119 -13.71 -14.88 21.49
CA SER A 119 -13.49 -14.03 22.67
C SER A 119 -12.03 -13.98 23.13
N GLU A 120 -11.25 -15.01 22.81
CA GLU A 120 -9.82 -15.10 23.09
C GLU A 120 -9.08 -15.54 21.83
N GLN A 121 -7.97 -14.84 21.50
CA GLN A 121 -7.17 -15.13 20.32
C GLN A 121 -5.75 -14.65 20.48
N ILE A 122 -4.85 -15.18 19.64
CA ILE A 122 -3.46 -14.69 19.58
C ILE A 122 -3.35 -13.63 18.49
N CYS A 123 -2.78 -12.49 18.85
CA CYS A 123 -2.43 -11.42 17.93
C CYS A 123 -0.93 -11.07 18.04
N TRP A 124 -0.41 -10.37 17.03
CA TRP A 124 1.00 -9.95 17.00
C TRP A 124 1.12 -8.50 17.45
N MET A 125 1.75 -8.30 18.58
CA MET A 125 2.05 -6.98 19.14
C MET A 125 3.48 -6.55 18.81
N SER A 126 3.68 -5.24 18.67
CA SER A 126 5.01 -4.63 18.47
C SER A 126 4.96 -3.16 18.90
N HIS A 127 4.84 -2.93 20.21
CA HIS A 127 4.73 -1.57 20.75
C HIS A 127 5.34 -1.40 22.13
N GLY A 128 5.76 -0.16 22.44
CA GLY A 128 6.23 0.26 23.75
C GLY A 128 5.22 1.16 24.48
N ASP A 129 4.48 1.98 23.72
CA ASP A 129 3.43 2.84 24.26
C ASP A 129 2.08 2.14 24.18
N GLN A 130 1.19 2.46 25.11
CA GLN A 130 -0.11 1.81 25.25
C GLN A 130 -1.23 2.83 25.36
N VAL A 131 -2.36 2.56 24.75
CA VAL A 131 -3.58 3.34 24.99
C VAL A 131 -4.18 2.90 26.33
N MET A 132 -4.12 3.79 27.32
CA MET A 132 -4.60 3.54 28.68
C MET A 132 -6.05 3.95 28.85
N GLN A 133 -6.56 4.88 28.03
CA GLN A 133 -7.94 5.33 28.03
C GLN A 133 -8.39 5.66 26.63
N ALA A 134 -9.50 5.06 26.22
CA ALA A 134 -10.14 5.37 24.95
C ALA A 134 -10.66 6.82 24.94
N PRO A 135 -10.76 7.47 23.79
CA PRO A 135 -11.39 8.78 23.67
C PRO A 135 -12.86 8.74 24.11
N ALA A 136 -13.39 9.87 24.56
CA ALA A 136 -14.78 9.97 24.97
C ALA A 136 -15.76 9.57 23.85
N GLY A 137 -16.72 8.69 24.16
CA GLY A 137 -17.68 8.17 23.21
C GLY A 137 -17.19 7.02 22.33
N PHE A 138 -15.99 6.47 22.63
CA PHE A 138 -15.49 5.27 21.98
C PHE A 138 -15.71 4.05 22.88
N GLU A 139 -16.18 2.96 22.28
CA GLU A 139 -16.32 1.67 22.92
C GLU A 139 -14.98 0.93 22.90
N VAL A 140 -14.56 0.37 24.04
CA VAL A 140 -13.39 -0.50 24.14
C VAL A 140 -13.81 -1.90 23.69
N LEU A 141 -13.19 -2.41 22.62
CA LEU A 141 -13.53 -3.71 22.03
C LEU A 141 -12.66 -4.85 22.55
N ALA A 142 -11.40 -4.58 22.89
CA ALA A 142 -10.47 -5.62 23.30
C ALA A 142 -9.39 -5.08 24.25
N SER A 143 -8.79 -6.01 25.01
CA SER A 143 -7.69 -5.75 25.93
C SER A 143 -6.70 -6.92 25.94
N THR A 144 -5.50 -6.67 26.50
CA THR A 144 -4.54 -7.70 26.89
C THR A 144 -4.28 -7.63 28.40
N ASP A 145 -3.40 -8.45 28.94
CA ASP A 145 -3.00 -8.38 30.37
C ASP A 145 -2.35 -7.06 30.74
N THR A 146 -1.69 -6.40 29.79
CA THR A 146 -0.92 -5.16 30.04
C THR A 146 -1.50 -3.96 29.34
N THR A 147 -2.24 -4.14 28.26
CA THR A 147 -2.87 -3.06 27.47
C THR A 147 -4.38 -3.03 27.68
N PRO A 148 -4.91 -2.11 28.52
CA PRO A 148 -6.34 -2.07 28.85
C PRO A 148 -7.23 -1.70 27.67
N VAL A 149 -6.70 -0.99 26.68
CA VAL A 149 -7.37 -0.61 25.44
C VAL A 149 -6.53 -1.10 24.26
N ALA A 150 -6.77 -2.35 23.84
CA ALA A 150 -6.12 -2.92 22.67
C ALA A 150 -6.90 -2.68 21.38
N ALA A 151 -8.19 -2.40 21.47
CA ALA A 151 -9.00 -1.93 20.34
C ALA A 151 -10.12 -1.03 20.84
N PHE A 152 -10.51 -0.06 20.00
CA PHE A 152 -11.69 0.76 20.22
C PHE A 152 -12.45 1.03 18.91
N ALA A 153 -13.71 1.42 19.05
CA ALA A 153 -14.54 1.84 17.92
C ALA A 153 -15.48 2.98 18.29
N ASN A 154 -15.80 3.79 17.31
CA ASN A 154 -16.95 4.68 17.30
C ASN A 154 -17.62 4.61 15.93
N SER A 155 -18.71 3.86 15.82
CA SER A 155 -19.43 3.61 14.56
C SER A 155 -20.08 4.87 13.99
N GLU A 156 -20.54 5.80 14.84
CA GLU A 156 -21.12 7.07 14.39
C GLU A 156 -20.09 7.95 13.69
N LYS A 157 -18.87 8.00 14.24
CA LYS A 157 -17.75 8.73 13.64
C LYS A 157 -17.02 7.93 12.57
N LYS A 158 -17.31 6.64 12.44
CA LYS A 158 -16.64 5.68 11.56
C LYS A 158 -15.13 5.61 11.82
N ILE A 159 -14.72 5.67 13.09
CA ILE A 159 -13.33 5.63 13.51
C ILE A 159 -13.11 4.39 14.37
N TYR A 160 -12.12 3.61 13.97
CA TYR A 160 -11.75 2.32 14.54
C TYR A 160 -10.25 2.25 14.77
N GLY A 161 -9.82 1.39 15.68
CA GLY A 161 -8.42 1.18 15.87
C GLY A 161 -8.08 -0.09 16.63
N VAL A 162 -6.89 -0.63 16.32
CA VAL A 162 -6.33 -1.82 16.94
C VAL A 162 -4.85 -1.61 17.25
N GLN A 163 -4.41 -2.08 18.43
CA GLN A 163 -3.02 -1.94 18.88
C GLN A 163 -2.10 -2.94 18.20
N TRP A 164 -2.59 -4.11 17.84
CA TRP A 164 -1.82 -5.17 17.17
C TRP A 164 -1.72 -4.94 15.66
N HIS A 165 -0.93 -5.79 15.01
CA HIS A 165 -0.73 -5.81 13.57
C HIS A 165 -1.63 -6.87 12.90
N PRO A 166 -2.82 -6.50 12.40
CA PRO A 166 -3.72 -7.44 11.72
C PRO A 166 -3.20 -7.89 10.36
N GLU A 167 -2.31 -7.10 9.73
CA GLU A 167 -1.75 -7.37 8.43
C GLU A 167 -0.75 -8.53 8.41
N VAL A 168 -0.13 -8.85 9.56
CA VAL A 168 0.87 -9.92 9.62
C VAL A 168 0.25 -11.30 9.83
N LYS A 169 0.91 -12.33 9.30
CA LYS A 169 0.44 -13.73 9.34
C LYS A 169 0.26 -14.27 10.77
N HIS A 170 0.98 -13.70 11.75
CA HIS A 170 0.97 -14.14 13.14
C HIS A 170 -0.28 -13.69 13.91
N SER A 171 -1.07 -12.77 13.37
CA SER A 171 -2.39 -12.41 13.89
C SER A 171 -3.43 -13.33 13.24
N ALA A 172 -3.91 -14.32 13.99
CA ALA A 172 -4.72 -15.42 13.46
C ALA A 172 -5.98 -14.95 12.71
N PHE A 173 -6.64 -13.91 13.21
CA PHE A 173 -7.86 -13.32 12.64
C PHE A 173 -7.60 -11.93 12.04
N GLY A 174 -6.34 -11.61 11.73
CA GLY A 174 -5.97 -10.27 11.27
C GLY A 174 -6.63 -9.88 9.94
N GLN A 175 -6.69 -10.79 8.97
CA GLN A 175 -7.38 -10.54 7.71
C GLN A 175 -8.87 -10.26 7.91
N ASN A 176 -9.53 -10.94 8.85
CA ASN A 176 -10.94 -10.70 9.16
C ASN A 176 -11.18 -9.29 9.74
N VAL A 177 -10.24 -8.74 10.53
CA VAL A 177 -10.32 -7.34 11.01
C VAL A 177 -10.36 -6.39 9.83
N LEU A 178 -9.45 -6.57 8.85
CA LEU A 178 -9.36 -5.71 7.67
C LEU A 178 -10.60 -5.86 6.78
N GLU A 179 -11.07 -7.07 6.54
CA GLU A 179 -12.28 -7.34 5.76
C GLU A 179 -13.53 -6.76 6.45
N ASN A 180 -13.69 -6.94 7.75
CA ASN A 180 -14.76 -6.34 8.52
C ASN A 180 -14.74 -4.81 8.46
N PHE A 181 -13.55 -4.20 8.61
CA PHE A 181 -13.42 -2.76 8.45
C PHE A 181 -13.84 -2.31 7.04
N LEU A 182 -13.31 -2.96 6.00
CA LEU A 182 -13.57 -2.58 4.61
C LEU A 182 -15.03 -2.78 4.22
N HIS A 183 -15.59 -3.96 4.53
CA HIS A 183 -16.87 -4.37 3.98
C HIS A 183 -18.05 -4.03 4.90
N LYS A 184 -17.90 -4.16 6.24
CA LYS A 184 -18.97 -3.89 7.20
C LYS A 184 -18.93 -2.43 7.67
N ALA A 185 -17.81 -1.97 8.22
CA ALA A 185 -17.70 -0.64 8.78
C ALA A 185 -17.68 0.47 7.72
N ALA A 186 -16.91 0.28 6.65
CA ALA A 186 -16.82 1.24 5.55
C ALA A 186 -17.81 0.98 4.40
N GLY A 187 -18.44 -0.19 4.34
CA GLY A 187 -19.44 -0.53 3.32
C GLY A 187 -18.87 -0.66 1.90
N ILE A 188 -17.59 -0.96 1.76
CA ILE A 188 -16.91 -1.03 0.45
C ILE A 188 -17.16 -2.41 -0.18
N PRO A 189 -17.68 -2.49 -1.41
CA PRO A 189 -17.90 -3.77 -2.07
C PRO A 189 -16.59 -4.43 -2.51
N ALA A 190 -16.53 -5.77 -2.46
CA ALA A 190 -15.40 -6.58 -2.90
C ALA A 190 -15.39 -6.73 -4.44
N THR A 191 -15.11 -5.66 -5.17
CA THR A 191 -15.22 -5.62 -6.65
C THR A 191 -13.88 -5.52 -7.36
N TRP A 192 -12.82 -5.19 -6.64
CA TRP A 192 -11.51 -5.06 -7.26
C TRP A 192 -10.85 -6.42 -7.48
N ASN A 193 -10.28 -6.61 -8.66
CA ASN A 193 -9.41 -7.72 -8.98
C ASN A 193 -8.29 -7.27 -9.92
N SER A 194 -7.16 -7.96 -9.89
CA SER A 194 -5.98 -7.63 -10.70
C SER A 194 -6.25 -7.72 -12.22
N GLY A 195 -7.17 -8.57 -12.63
CA GLY A 195 -7.58 -8.68 -14.04
C GLY A 195 -8.25 -7.40 -14.56
N ASN A 196 -9.11 -6.79 -13.76
CA ASN A 196 -9.76 -5.52 -14.11
C ASN A 196 -8.74 -4.39 -14.25
N VAL A 197 -7.72 -4.34 -13.35
CA VAL A 197 -6.64 -3.36 -13.43
C VAL A 197 -5.82 -3.55 -14.70
N ILE A 198 -5.47 -4.79 -15.05
CA ILE A 198 -4.73 -5.07 -16.29
C ILE A 198 -5.54 -4.61 -17.50
N ALA A 199 -6.84 -4.89 -17.56
CA ALA A 199 -7.70 -4.47 -18.66
C ALA A 199 -7.77 -2.93 -18.77
N GLU A 200 -7.95 -2.23 -17.65
CA GLU A 200 -7.97 -0.77 -17.59
C GLU A 200 -6.63 -0.15 -18.04
N GLN A 201 -5.50 -0.70 -17.56
CA GLN A 201 -4.18 -0.23 -17.98
C GLN A 201 -3.91 -0.48 -19.46
N VAL A 202 -4.33 -1.62 -19.99
CA VAL A 202 -4.22 -1.93 -21.40
C VAL A 202 -4.99 -0.90 -22.26
N GLU A 203 -6.22 -0.54 -21.87
CA GLU A 203 -6.99 0.47 -22.57
C GLU A 203 -6.36 1.86 -22.49
N LYS A 204 -5.84 2.26 -21.31
CA LYS A 204 -5.11 3.52 -21.15
C LYS A 204 -3.87 3.58 -22.03
N ILE A 205 -3.06 2.51 -22.04
CA ILE A 205 -1.87 2.42 -22.89
C ILE A 205 -2.27 2.52 -24.37
N ARG A 206 -3.30 1.79 -24.79
CA ARG A 206 -3.80 1.82 -26.17
C ARG A 206 -4.23 3.22 -26.59
N ALA A 207 -4.98 3.91 -25.73
CA ALA A 207 -5.43 5.26 -25.98
C ALA A 207 -4.28 6.27 -26.06
N GLN A 208 -3.25 6.10 -25.23
CA GLN A 208 -2.08 6.98 -25.19
C GLN A 208 -1.15 6.77 -26.38
N VAL A 209 -0.92 5.52 -26.79
CA VAL A 209 -0.02 5.16 -27.89
C VAL A 209 -0.65 5.44 -29.26
N GLY A 210 -1.97 5.17 -29.41
CA GLY A 210 -2.65 5.32 -30.69
C GLY A 210 -1.99 4.50 -31.80
N ASN A 211 -1.52 5.16 -32.86
CA ASN A 211 -0.85 4.54 -33.99
C ASN A 211 0.69 4.63 -33.92
N ASP A 212 1.23 5.20 -32.85
CA ASP A 212 2.68 5.39 -32.71
C ASP A 212 3.39 4.07 -32.32
N ARG A 213 4.73 4.04 -32.47
CA ARG A 213 5.56 2.94 -31.98
C ARG A 213 6.08 3.24 -30.59
N VAL A 214 6.20 2.19 -29.78
CA VAL A 214 6.74 2.24 -28.41
C VAL A 214 8.07 1.50 -28.35
N ILE A 215 9.06 2.09 -27.68
CA ILE A 215 10.32 1.42 -27.35
C ILE A 215 10.32 1.17 -25.85
N CYS A 216 10.55 -0.08 -25.46
CA CYS A 216 10.73 -0.48 -24.07
C CYS A 216 12.15 -1.00 -23.83
N GLY A 217 12.90 -0.34 -22.92
CA GLY A 217 14.18 -0.86 -22.45
C GLY A 217 13.97 -1.99 -21.45
N LEU A 218 14.54 -3.16 -21.72
CA LEU A 218 14.52 -4.29 -20.78
C LEU A 218 15.81 -4.27 -19.95
N SER A 219 15.66 -4.26 -18.62
CA SER A 219 16.77 -4.34 -17.67
C SER A 219 17.08 -5.77 -17.21
N GLY A 220 16.27 -6.76 -17.63
CA GLY A 220 16.30 -8.13 -17.09
C GLY A 220 15.51 -8.28 -15.78
N GLY A 221 15.09 -7.18 -15.15
CA GLY A 221 14.27 -7.18 -13.94
C GLY A 221 12.78 -7.44 -14.22
N VAL A 222 12.06 -7.86 -13.18
CA VAL A 222 10.62 -8.18 -13.24
C VAL A 222 9.79 -6.97 -13.69
N ASP A 223 10.11 -5.79 -13.21
CA ASP A 223 9.34 -4.57 -13.49
C ASP A 223 9.36 -4.21 -14.99
N SER A 224 10.54 -4.25 -15.62
CA SER A 224 10.67 -4.01 -17.06
C SER A 224 9.96 -5.07 -17.90
N ALA A 225 10.00 -6.33 -17.45
CA ALA A 225 9.31 -7.43 -18.12
C ALA A 225 7.77 -7.28 -18.02
N VAL A 226 7.25 -6.89 -16.85
CA VAL A 226 5.81 -6.62 -16.63
C VAL A 226 5.36 -5.42 -17.48
N ALA A 227 6.15 -4.33 -17.50
CA ALA A 227 5.85 -3.16 -18.33
C ALA A 227 5.79 -3.53 -19.81
N ALA A 228 6.78 -4.28 -20.32
CA ALA A 228 6.80 -4.75 -21.70
C ALA A 228 5.59 -5.65 -22.02
N ALA A 229 5.24 -6.58 -21.12
CA ALA A 229 4.09 -7.46 -21.31
C ALA A 229 2.75 -6.69 -21.35
N LEU A 230 2.59 -5.66 -20.49
CA LEU A 230 1.39 -4.81 -20.51
C LEU A 230 1.28 -3.98 -21.80
N VAL A 231 2.39 -3.38 -22.23
CA VAL A 231 2.45 -2.60 -23.48
C VAL A 231 2.20 -3.50 -24.66
N HIS A 232 2.84 -4.67 -24.73
CA HIS A 232 2.60 -5.64 -25.82
C HIS A 232 1.14 -6.09 -25.87
N LYS A 233 0.53 -6.36 -24.72
CA LYS A 233 -0.91 -6.70 -24.65
C LYS A 233 -1.81 -5.58 -25.16
N ALA A 234 -1.39 -4.32 -25.00
CA ALA A 234 -2.14 -3.16 -25.46
C ALA A 234 -1.98 -2.89 -26.96
N VAL A 235 -0.74 -2.93 -27.48
CA VAL A 235 -0.41 -2.39 -28.81
C VAL A 235 0.28 -3.41 -29.74
N GLY A 236 0.55 -4.63 -29.28
CA GLY A 236 1.12 -5.70 -30.11
C GLY A 236 2.43 -5.29 -30.81
N ASP A 237 2.42 -5.41 -32.14
CA ASP A 237 3.62 -5.18 -33.00
C ASP A 237 4.11 -3.72 -33.02
N GLN A 238 3.40 -2.77 -32.43
CA GLN A 238 3.89 -1.40 -32.23
C GLN A 238 4.98 -1.32 -31.15
N LEU A 239 5.12 -2.35 -30.29
CA LEU A 239 6.14 -2.42 -29.28
C LEU A 239 7.47 -2.97 -29.85
N VAL A 240 8.57 -2.26 -29.56
CA VAL A 240 9.93 -2.71 -29.77
C VAL A 240 10.65 -2.77 -28.45
N CYS A 241 11.06 -3.95 -28.02
CA CYS A 241 11.86 -4.13 -26.81
C CYS A 241 13.34 -4.07 -27.14
N VAL A 242 14.11 -3.28 -26.37
CA VAL A 242 15.56 -3.15 -26.51
C VAL A 242 16.22 -3.69 -25.25
N PHE A 243 17.04 -4.67 -25.42
CA PHE A 243 17.88 -5.23 -24.34
C PHE A 243 19.35 -4.91 -24.60
N VAL A 244 20.01 -4.30 -23.62
CA VAL A 244 21.44 -3.93 -23.70
C VAL A 244 22.24 -4.85 -22.79
N ASN A 245 23.04 -5.73 -23.39
CA ASN A 245 24.02 -6.52 -22.66
C ASN A 245 25.33 -5.73 -22.53
N HIS A 246 25.59 -5.17 -21.36
CA HIS A 246 26.79 -4.40 -21.04
C HIS A 246 27.88 -5.23 -20.32
N GLY A 247 27.71 -6.55 -20.22
CA GLY A 247 28.67 -7.46 -19.60
C GLY A 247 28.63 -7.54 -18.07
N LEU A 248 27.74 -6.79 -17.41
CA LEU A 248 27.55 -6.78 -15.94
C LEU A 248 26.19 -7.31 -15.53
N LEU A 249 25.63 -8.20 -16.34
CA LEU A 249 24.33 -8.82 -16.06
C LEU A 249 24.48 -9.89 -14.98
N ARG A 250 23.38 -10.15 -14.29
CA ARG A 250 23.28 -11.31 -13.37
C ARG A 250 23.36 -12.61 -14.17
N GLN A 251 23.76 -13.69 -13.49
CA GLN A 251 23.79 -15.01 -14.08
C GLN A 251 22.43 -15.37 -14.69
N ASP A 252 22.41 -15.86 -15.94
CA ASP A 252 21.21 -16.26 -16.71
C ASP A 252 20.23 -15.13 -17.11
N GLU A 253 20.51 -13.87 -16.82
CA GLU A 253 19.62 -12.74 -17.15
C GLU A 253 19.46 -12.56 -18.66
N ALA A 254 20.55 -12.71 -19.42
CA ALA A 254 20.52 -12.65 -20.89
C ALA A 254 19.70 -13.79 -21.51
N GLU A 255 19.80 -15.00 -20.94
CA GLU A 255 19.04 -16.17 -21.41
C GLU A 255 17.55 -16.09 -21.06
N GLN A 256 17.21 -15.46 -19.94
CA GLN A 256 15.83 -15.21 -19.57
C GLN A 256 15.14 -14.26 -20.56
N VAL A 257 15.82 -13.17 -20.95
CA VAL A 257 15.31 -12.24 -21.96
C VAL A 257 15.20 -12.93 -23.35
N GLU A 258 16.11 -13.80 -23.70
CA GLU A 258 16.06 -14.53 -24.98
C GLU A 258 14.91 -15.54 -25.05
N ARG A 259 14.52 -16.15 -23.92
CA ARG A 259 13.33 -17.01 -23.82
C ARG A 259 12.02 -16.25 -24.05
N HIS A 260 11.94 -14.97 -23.71
CA HIS A 260 10.78 -14.12 -24.02
C HIS A 260 10.68 -13.81 -25.51
N ARG A 261 11.79 -13.66 -26.21
CA ARG A 261 11.87 -13.48 -27.69
C ARG A 261 11.21 -14.63 -28.46
N LEU A 262 11.35 -15.87 -27.99
CA LEU A 262 10.80 -17.05 -28.65
C LEU A 262 9.25 -17.12 -28.58
N ARG A 263 8.60 -16.23 -27.81
CA ARG A 263 7.14 -16.14 -27.69
C ARG A 263 6.50 -15.07 -28.58
N GLY A 264 7.24 -14.54 -29.56
CA GLY A 264 6.70 -13.58 -30.54
C GLY A 264 6.93 -12.10 -30.24
N GLU A 265 7.73 -11.78 -29.24
CA GLU A 265 8.09 -10.38 -28.93
C GLU A 265 9.25 -9.91 -29.79
N HIS A 266 9.13 -8.74 -30.43
CA HIS A 266 10.22 -8.11 -31.19
C HIS A 266 11.26 -7.52 -30.23
N VAL A 267 12.33 -8.26 -29.93
CA VAL A 267 13.44 -7.81 -29.08
C VAL A 267 14.65 -7.47 -29.95
N LEU A 268 15.08 -6.23 -29.94
CA LEU A 268 16.35 -5.79 -30.55
C LEU A 268 17.48 -5.91 -29.52
N ARG A 269 18.55 -6.62 -29.90
CA ARG A 269 19.74 -6.84 -29.06
C ARG A 269 20.81 -5.81 -29.42
N ALA A 270 21.18 -4.95 -28.47
CA ALA A 270 22.36 -4.09 -28.63
C ALA A 270 23.52 -4.68 -27.83
N PHE A 271 24.63 -4.98 -28.53
CA PHE A 271 25.90 -5.35 -27.90
C PHE A 271 26.83 -4.14 -27.80
N GLY A 272 27.56 -4.05 -26.68
CA GLY A 272 28.45 -2.95 -26.35
C GLY A 272 29.19 -2.32 -27.53
N GLY A 273 28.98 -1.05 -27.75
CA GLY A 273 29.84 -0.17 -28.56
C GLY A 273 29.68 -0.21 -30.06
N ARG A 274 28.79 -0.99 -30.66
CA ARG A 274 28.53 -0.92 -32.10
C ARG A 274 27.12 -0.39 -32.38
N THR A 275 27.09 0.81 -32.92
CA THR A 275 25.91 1.46 -33.50
C THR A 275 25.26 0.57 -34.55
N LEU A 276 23.94 0.46 -34.55
CA LEU A 276 23.16 -0.14 -35.63
C LEU A 276 23.51 0.53 -36.94
N THR A 277 23.91 -0.24 -37.95
CA THR A 277 24.20 0.24 -39.29
C THR A 277 22.96 0.77 -39.97
N ASP A 278 23.11 1.84 -40.79
CA ASP A 278 22.09 2.69 -41.41
C ASP A 278 20.98 2.00 -42.25
N HIS A 279 21.03 0.68 -42.41
CA HIS A 279 20.08 -0.07 -43.22
C HIS A 279 18.82 -0.59 -42.46
N GLN A 280 18.70 -0.30 -41.19
CA GLN A 280 17.54 -0.72 -40.32
C GLN A 280 16.93 0.42 -39.51
N ARG A 281 16.98 1.66 -39.99
CA ARG A 281 16.23 2.75 -39.37
C ARG A 281 14.77 2.66 -39.82
N PRO A 282 13.81 2.28 -38.94
CA PRO A 282 12.44 2.59 -39.19
C PRO A 282 12.26 4.09 -39.05
N ASP A 283 11.61 4.71 -40.05
CA ASP A 283 11.31 6.13 -40.05
C ASP A 283 10.57 6.53 -38.76
N ALA A 284 11.09 7.60 -38.13
CA ALA A 284 10.52 8.30 -36.99
C ALA A 284 10.25 7.49 -35.71
N VAL A 285 11.31 7.27 -34.93
CA VAL A 285 11.17 6.82 -33.52
C VAL A 285 11.05 8.03 -32.60
N ARG A 286 9.86 8.30 -32.07
CA ARG A 286 9.69 9.21 -30.92
C ARG A 286 9.93 8.44 -29.63
N VAL A 287 10.94 8.87 -28.86
CA VAL A 287 11.19 8.34 -27.51
C VAL A 287 10.16 8.95 -26.57
N ALA A 288 9.16 8.17 -26.16
CA ALA A 288 8.34 8.54 -25.03
C ALA A 288 9.16 8.28 -23.74
N LYS A 289 9.59 9.34 -23.05
CA LYS A 289 10.03 9.24 -21.65
C LYS A 289 8.80 8.93 -20.82
N ALA A 290 8.79 7.78 -20.17
CA ALA A 290 7.92 7.58 -19.03
C ALA A 290 8.41 8.55 -17.94
N GLU A 291 7.74 9.68 -17.79
CA GLU A 291 7.94 10.54 -16.63
C GLU A 291 7.35 9.78 -15.45
N ASN A 292 8.25 9.24 -14.63
CA ASN A 292 7.92 8.89 -13.26
C ASN A 292 7.41 10.15 -12.59
N ALA A 293 6.14 10.18 -12.24
CA ALA A 293 5.59 11.16 -11.31
C ALA A 293 6.07 10.80 -9.88
N VAL A 294 7.37 10.84 -9.68
CA VAL A 294 8.02 11.05 -8.40
C VAL A 294 8.53 12.48 -8.48
N THR A 295 7.74 13.41 -7.98
CA THR A 295 8.18 14.78 -7.77
C THR A 295 9.22 14.77 -6.65
N ASP A 296 10.50 14.75 -7.04
CA ASP A 296 11.60 15.20 -6.20
C ASP A 296 11.44 16.70 -5.95
N HIS A 297 10.86 17.05 -4.82
CA HIS A 297 11.03 18.37 -4.25
C HIS A 297 12.30 18.39 -3.39
N HIS A 298 13.46 18.52 -4.03
CA HIS A 298 14.61 19.16 -3.40
C HIS A 298 14.60 20.64 -3.78
N GLY A 299 13.97 21.45 -2.95
CA GLY A 299 14.08 22.90 -2.92
C GLY A 299 15.23 23.30 -2.01
N ASN A 300 16.27 23.91 -2.59
CA ASN A 300 17.29 24.68 -1.90
C ASN A 300 16.67 25.82 -1.05
N HIS A 301 17.04 25.89 0.18
CA HIS A 301 17.66 26.97 1.00
C HIS A 301 17.56 26.59 2.47
#